data_836b8c7c154ddc907b3b85b5170290cd
#
_entry.id   836b8c7c154ddc907b3b85b5170290cd
#
_cell.length_a   1.000
_cell.length_b   1.000
_cell.length_c   1.000
_cell.angle_alpha   90.00
_cell.angle_beta   90.00
_cell.angle_gamma   90.00
#
_symmetry.space_group_name_H-M   'P 1'
#
loop_
_entity.id
_entity.type
_entity.pdbx_description
1 polymer ?
#
loop_
_entity_poly.entity_id
_entity_poly.type
_entity_poly.pdbx_seq_one_letter_code
_entity_poly.pdbx_strand_id
1 'polypeptide(L)' 'MGIVMIKCPKTGREIPTGIKADRERFRCSAVFFARAYCSICQANHEWYAKDAWVYEPS' A
#
# COMPACT_ATOMS: atom_id res chain seq x y z
N MET A 1 -3.92 13.96 -4.28
CA MET A 1 -2.81 13.03 -4.02
C MET A 1 -3.07 12.23 -2.78
N GLY A 2 -2.86 10.94 -2.85
CA GLY A 2 -3.07 10.07 -1.72
C GLY A 2 -1.85 9.26 -1.36
N ILE A 3 -2.00 8.42 -0.36
CA ILE A 3 -0.94 7.52 0.10
C ILE A 3 -1.39 6.10 -0.20
N VAL A 4 -0.48 5.32 -0.77
CA VAL A 4 -0.74 3.92 -1.05
C VAL A 4 -0.72 3.15 0.28
N MET A 5 -1.80 2.42 0.53
CA MET A 5 -1.99 1.65 1.75
C MET A 5 -2.07 0.18 1.42
N ILE A 6 -1.60 -0.63 2.34
CA ILE A 6 -1.74 -2.08 2.23
C ILE A 6 -2.24 -2.63 3.56
N LYS A 7 -2.67 -3.88 3.53
CA LYS A 7 -3.15 -4.56 4.73
C LYS A 7 -2.07 -5.52 5.21
N CYS A 8 -1.74 -5.44 6.49
CA CYS A 8 -0.77 -6.35 7.06
C CYS A 8 -1.32 -7.77 7.03
N PRO A 9 -0.60 -8.73 6.42
CA PRO A 9 -1.12 -10.10 6.32
C PRO A 9 -1.21 -10.84 7.65
N LYS A 10 -0.52 -10.36 8.67
CA LYS A 10 -0.55 -11.00 9.97
C LYS A 10 -1.60 -10.42 10.90
N THR A 11 -1.76 -9.11 10.89
CA THR A 11 -2.66 -8.44 11.83
C THR A 11 -3.94 -7.94 11.18
N GLY A 12 -3.95 -7.83 9.84
CA GLY A 12 -5.08 -7.27 9.11
C GLY A 12 -5.20 -5.77 9.23
N ARG A 13 -4.22 -5.11 9.80
CA ARG A 13 -4.24 -3.66 9.96
C ARG A 13 -3.75 -2.96 8.71
N GLU A 14 -4.31 -1.79 8.46
CA GLU A 14 -3.88 -0.96 7.34
C GLU A 14 -2.58 -0.27 7.68
N ILE A 15 -1.60 -0.36 6.78
CA ILE A 15 -0.32 0.29 6.97
C ILE A 15 0.04 1.09 5.73
N PRO A 16 0.66 2.28 5.90
CA PRO A 16 1.09 3.08 4.76
C PRO A 16 2.39 2.51 4.17
N THR A 17 2.49 2.55 2.85
CA THR A 17 3.70 2.12 2.17
C THR A 17 4.73 3.24 2.06
N GLY A 18 4.31 4.47 2.31
CA GLY A 18 5.16 5.63 2.10
C GLY A 18 5.17 6.12 0.67
N ILE A 19 4.45 5.48 -0.21
CA ILE A 19 4.37 5.87 -1.62
C ILE A 19 3.17 6.79 -1.81
N LYS A 20 3.39 7.93 -2.44
CA LYS A 20 2.32 8.85 -2.78
C LYS A 20 1.89 8.62 -4.22
N ALA A 21 0.59 8.55 -4.45
CA ALA A 21 0.06 8.31 -5.78
C ALA A 21 -1.35 8.86 -5.90
N ASP A 22 -1.75 9.14 -7.14
CA ASP A 22 -3.14 9.47 -7.44
C ASP A 22 -3.91 8.17 -7.64
N ARG A 23 -5.17 8.18 -7.25
CA ARG A 23 -6.02 7.01 -7.38
C ARG A 23 -6.10 6.53 -8.84
N GLU A 24 -6.25 7.45 -9.77
CA GLU A 24 -6.32 7.08 -11.18
C GLU A 24 -5.01 6.49 -11.69
N ARG A 25 -3.90 7.10 -11.34
CA ARG A 25 -2.59 6.60 -11.75
C ARG A 25 -2.32 5.23 -11.16
N PHE A 26 -2.73 5.03 -9.93
CA PHE A 26 -2.53 3.75 -9.28
C PHE A 26 -3.34 2.65 -9.95
N ARG A 27 -4.56 2.97 -10.38
CA ARG A 27 -5.38 2.00 -11.10
C ARG A 27 -4.75 1.58 -12.42
N CYS A 28 -4.11 2.52 -13.10
CA CYS A 28 -3.43 2.24 -14.37
C CYS A 28 -2.12 1.48 -14.18
N SER A 29 -1.58 1.48 -12.96
CA SER A 29 -0.32 0.81 -12.65
C SER A 29 -0.55 -0.50 -11.92
N ALA A 30 -1.59 -1.22 -12.28
CA ALA A 30 -2.06 -2.39 -11.52
C ALA A 30 -1.13 -3.59 -11.57
N VAL A 31 -0.03 -3.52 -12.30
CA VAL A 31 0.87 -4.66 -12.47
C VAL A 31 2.25 -4.33 -11.92
N PHE A 32 2.33 -4.06 -10.63
CA PHE A 32 3.63 -3.94 -10.00
C PHE A 32 3.55 -4.50 -8.58
N PHE A 33 4.72 -4.83 -8.07
CA PHE A 33 4.79 -5.22 -6.68
C PHE A 33 5.94 -4.47 -6.00
N ALA A 34 5.84 -4.35 -4.69
CA ALA A 34 6.84 -3.63 -3.93
C ALA A 34 6.90 -4.19 -2.52
N ARG A 35 7.76 -3.61 -1.69
CA ARG A 35 7.87 -3.97 -0.29
C ARG A 35 7.56 -2.76 0.57
N ALA A 36 6.95 -3.01 1.72
CA ALA A 36 6.70 -1.97 2.68
C ALA A 36 7.09 -2.46 4.06
N TYR A 37 7.69 -1.59 4.84
CA TYR A 37 8.05 -1.93 6.21
C TYR A 37 6.80 -1.85 7.08
N CYS A 38 6.52 -2.92 7.80
CA CYS A 38 5.43 -2.95 8.75
C CYS A 38 5.99 -2.77 10.15
N SER A 39 5.67 -1.63 10.78
CA SER A 39 6.15 -1.35 12.12
C SER A 39 5.50 -2.26 13.17
N ILE A 40 4.33 -2.79 12.85
CA ILE A 40 3.62 -3.71 13.75
C ILE A 40 4.34 -5.05 13.84
N CYS A 41 4.76 -5.57 12.68
CA CYS A 41 5.48 -6.84 12.61
C CYS A 41 7.00 -6.66 12.67
N GLN A 42 7.47 -5.43 12.56
CA GLN A 42 8.90 -5.09 12.50
C GLN A 42 9.61 -5.87 11.38
N ALA A 43 8.95 -5.96 10.24
CA ALA A 43 9.47 -6.70 9.08
C ALA A 43 8.90 -6.11 7.80
N ASN A 44 9.56 -6.39 6.69
CA ASN A 44 9.07 -5.99 5.38
C ASN A 44 8.05 -6.98 4.87
N HIS A 45 6.99 -6.46 4.23
CA HIS A 45 5.99 -7.29 3.57
C HIS A 45 6.00 -6.98 2.08
N GLU A 46 5.95 -8.01 1.27
CA GLU A 46 5.77 -7.84 -0.16
C GLU A 46 4.28 -7.71 -0.47
N TRP A 47 3.96 -6.84 -1.42
CA TRP A 47 2.57 -6.61 -1.78
C TRP A 47 2.47 -6.31 -3.26
N TYR A 48 1.31 -6.64 -3.84
CA TYR A 48 1.01 -6.33 -5.23
C TYR A 48 0.06 -5.16 -5.28
N ALA A 49 0.11 -4.41 -6.38
CA ALA A 49 -0.76 -3.25 -6.56
C ALA A 49 -2.24 -3.62 -6.43
N LYS A 50 -2.61 -4.81 -6.85
CA LYS A 50 -4.01 -5.27 -6.76
C LYS A 50 -4.48 -5.45 -5.32
N ASP A 51 -3.55 -5.60 -4.38
CA ASP A 51 -3.86 -5.79 -2.97
C ASP A 51 -3.76 -4.49 -2.19
N ALA A 52 -3.42 -3.40 -2.86
CA ALA A 52 -3.24 -2.10 -2.25
C ALA A 52 -4.30 -1.12 -2.75
N TRP A 53 -4.41 -0.01 -2.06
CA TRP A 53 -5.34 1.05 -2.46
C TRP A 53 -4.74 2.39 -2.11
N VAL A 54 -5.31 3.44 -2.68
CA VAL A 54 -4.88 4.81 -2.42
C VAL A 54 -5.85 5.45 -1.45
N TYR A 55 -5.35 5.91 -0.33
CA TYR A 55 -6.11 6.66 0.66
C TYR A 55 -5.92 8.14 0.38
N GLU A 56 -7.01 8.81 0.04
CA GLU A 56 -7.00 10.25 -0.26
C GLU A 56 -7.96 10.95 0.69
N PRO A 57 -7.45 11.46 1.81
CA PRO A 57 -8.30 12.23 2.72
C PRO A 57 -8.72 13.53 2.05
N SER A 58 -10.00 13.76 2.01
CA SER A 58 -10.55 14.98 1.40
C SER A 58 -10.47 16.15 2.33
#